data_48270828482445927891b91fe6a207f9
#
_entry.id   48270828482445927891b91fe6a207f9
#
_cell.length_a   1.000
_cell.length_b   1.000
_cell.length_c   1.000
_cell.angle_alpha   90.00
_cell.angle_beta   90.00
_cell.angle_gamma   90.00
#
_symmetry.space_group_name_H-M   'P 1'
#
loop_
_entity.id
_entity.type
_entity.pdbx_description
1 polymer ?
#
loop_
_entity_poly.entity_id
_entity_poly.type
_entity_poly.pdbx_seq_one_letter_code
_entity_poly.pdbx_strand_id
1 'polypeptide(L)'
;MIPFYDNIPVLSWLLLSGRCRKCKTRISARYILVELLTGTMFLVCYYYFGLNLSLLKYATFSFLLIGLIFTDAETKLLPDKLTLTGLGIGLAFSFLVPVNDLASQVLPGVVNLPVSSEIGWRLLSFADASLGAIVGASFIYGAAAIYLRARGVEGMGFGDVKLMGMIGAFLGVKLTILTIFAASIAGSIFGVGTVLAVWLKRTRRLMAKSNVSAVIARKRAWQSAQLVYRSYEMPFGVFLGGMALVALFFGNPFLTWYWGLL
;
A
#
# COMPACT_ATOMS: atom_id res chain seq x y z
N MET A 1 30.09 18.87 5.49
CA MET A 1 29.14 19.00 4.39
C MET A 1 29.33 17.86 3.42
N ILE A 2 28.26 17.32 2.85
CA ILE A 2 28.29 16.33 1.79
C ILE A 2 28.33 17.10 0.48
N PRO A 3 29.29 16.78 -0.45
CA PRO A 3 29.33 17.44 -1.76
C PRO A 3 28.07 17.12 -2.57
N PHE A 4 27.63 18.06 -3.42
CA PHE A 4 26.37 17.88 -4.18
C PHE A 4 26.39 16.66 -5.12
N TYR A 5 27.56 16.31 -5.67
CA TYR A 5 27.73 15.14 -6.53
C TYR A 5 27.64 13.80 -5.76
N ASP A 6 27.85 13.80 -4.44
CA ASP A 6 27.61 12.63 -3.59
C ASP A 6 26.11 12.44 -3.28
N ASN A 7 25.26 13.39 -3.69
CA ASN A 7 23.80 13.31 -3.59
C ASN A 7 23.11 12.78 -4.86
N ILE A 8 23.89 12.40 -5.89
CA ILE A 8 23.31 11.78 -7.09
C ILE A 8 22.84 10.38 -6.71
N PRO A 9 21.50 10.10 -6.79
CA PRO A 9 20.93 8.84 -6.38
C PRO A 9 21.62 7.67 -7.10
N VAL A 10 21.71 6.52 -6.43
CA VAL A 10 22.28 5.27 -6.96
C VAL A 10 23.75 5.38 -7.35
N LEU A 11 24.12 6.38 -8.19
CA LEU A 11 25.48 6.52 -8.74
C LEU A 11 26.52 6.73 -7.64
N SER A 12 26.25 7.64 -6.70
CA SER A 12 27.16 7.91 -5.58
C SER A 12 27.35 6.69 -4.69
N TRP A 13 26.30 5.95 -4.45
CA TRP A 13 26.41 4.75 -3.63
C TRP A 13 27.24 3.66 -4.32
N LEU A 14 27.04 3.44 -5.62
CA LEU A 14 27.83 2.49 -6.40
C LEU A 14 29.31 2.89 -6.41
N LEU A 15 29.62 4.17 -6.70
CA LEU A 15 30.99 4.68 -6.74
C LEU A 15 31.70 4.63 -5.37
N LEU A 16 30.95 4.85 -4.30
CA LEU A 16 31.47 4.81 -2.92
C LEU A 16 31.34 3.43 -2.25
N SER A 17 30.91 2.41 -3.00
CA SER A 17 30.72 1.03 -2.48
C SER A 17 29.87 1.01 -1.20
N GLY A 18 28.81 1.81 -1.15
CA GLY A 18 27.87 1.89 -0.03
C GLY A 18 28.46 2.49 1.25
N ARG A 19 29.47 3.35 1.14
CA ARG A 19 30.12 3.97 2.32
C ARG A 19 30.20 5.49 2.17
N CYS A 20 30.07 6.18 3.30
CA CYS A 20 30.27 7.62 3.31
C CYS A 20 31.72 7.99 2.93
N ARG A 21 31.90 8.99 2.06
CA ARG A 21 33.24 9.46 1.62
C ARG A 21 34.12 9.90 2.81
N LYS A 22 33.53 10.59 3.81
CA LYS A 22 34.26 11.15 4.94
C LYS A 22 34.45 10.14 6.08
N CYS A 23 33.36 9.62 6.64
CA CYS A 23 33.41 8.80 7.85
C CYS A 23 33.44 7.29 7.59
N LYS A 24 33.37 6.85 6.31
CA LYS A 24 33.38 5.44 5.88
C LYS A 24 32.25 4.58 6.48
N THR A 25 31.30 5.18 7.17
CA THR A 25 30.10 4.49 7.69
C THR A 25 29.31 3.87 6.56
N ARG A 26 28.80 2.68 6.75
CA ARG A 26 27.96 1.98 5.75
C ARG A 26 26.62 2.67 5.59
N ILE A 27 26.25 2.94 4.34
CA ILE A 27 24.94 3.47 3.93
C ILE A 27 24.08 2.28 3.55
N SER A 28 22.89 2.16 4.14
CA SER A 28 21.98 1.05 3.89
C SER A 28 21.56 1.01 2.41
N ALA A 29 21.54 -0.20 1.83
CA ALA A 29 21.03 -0.43 0.47
C ALA A 29 19.55 -0.07 0.30
N ARG A 30 18.80 0.09 1.40
CA ARG A 30 17.39 0.49 1.37
C ARG A 30 17.19 1.87 0.73
N TYR A 31 18.10 2.82 1.00
CA TYR A 31 18.04 4.15 0.38
C TYR A 31 18.03 4.06 -1.15
N ILE A 32 18.91 3.23 -1.70
CA ILE A 32 18.96 3.02 -3.16
C ILE A 32 17.71 2.35 -3.67
N LEU A 33 17.20 1.35 -2.94
CA LEU A 33 15.98 0.66 -3.32
C LEU A 33 14.81 1.64 -3.39
N VAL A 34 14.66 2.52 -2.39
CA VAL A 34 13.63 3.56 -2.39
C VAL A 34 13.82 4.53 -3.55
N GLU A 35 15.05 5.00 -3.79
CA GLU A 35 15.38 5.92 -4.89
C GLU A 35 15.08 5.30 -6.26
N LEU A 36 15.53 4.07 -6.50
CA LEU A 36 15.26 3.34 -7.74
C LEU A 36 13.76 3.10 -7.94
N LEU A 37 13.08 2.65 -6.90
CA LEU A 37 11.64 2.37 -6.97
C LEU A 37 10.85 3.66 -7.27
N THR A 38 11.20 4.76 -6.60
CA THR A 38 10.55 6.06 -6.82
C THR A 38 10.82 6.58 -8.23
N GLY A 39 12.07 6.54 -8.68
CA GLY A 39 12.45 6.95 -10.04
C GLY A 39 11.77 6.10 -11.11
N THR A 40 11.75 4.78 -10.94
CA THR A 40 11.05 3.86 -11.84
C THR A 40 9.56 4.16 -11.88
N MET A 41 8.95 4.41 -10.71
CA MET A 41 7.53 4.69 -10.62
C MET A 41 7.17 6.03 -11.29
N PHE A 42 8.03 7.04 -11.21
CA PHE A 42 7.84 8.29 -11.96
C PHE A 42 7.91 8.08 -13.47
N LEU A 43 8.82 7.24 -13.95
CA LEU A 43 8.88 6.87 -15.37
C LEU A 43 7.64 6.09 -15.81
N VAL A 44 7.15 5.16 -15.00
CA VAL A 44 5.91 4.43 -15.27
C VAL A 44 4.72 5.40 -15.31
N CYS A 45 4.59 6.31 -14.35
CA CYS A 45 3.54 7.33 -14.37
C CYS A 45 3.64 8.21 -15.62
N TYR A 46 4.84 8.62 -16.04
CA TYR A 46 5.05 9.39 -17.26
C TYR A 46 4.62 8.62 -18.51
N TYR A 47 4.95 7.35 -18.59
CA TYR A 47 4.56 6.49 -19.71
C TYR A 47 3.04 6.31 -19.82
N TYR A 48 2.35 6.14 -18.67
CA TYR A 48 0.90 5.92 -18.66
C TYR A 48 0.08 7.19 -18.81
N PHE A 49 0.49 8.29 -18.21
CA PHE A 49 -0.30 9.51 -18.11
C PHE A 49 0.18 10.65 -19.03
N GLY A 50 1.42 10.57 -19.55
CA GLY A 50 2.04 11.65 -20.32
C GLY A 50 2.33 12.89 -19.45
N LEU A 51 2.76 13.99 -20.09
CA LEU A 51 3.04 15.27 -19.40
C LEU A 51 1.74 16.06 -19.18
N ASN A 52 1.03 15.74 -18.11
CA ASN A 52 -0.20 16.43 -17.71
C ASN A 52 -0.40 16.44 -16.19
N LEU A 53 -1.47 17.05 -15.70
CA LEU A 53 -1.78 17.10 -14.26
C LEU A 53 -2.02 15.71 -13.64
N SER A 54 -2.45 14.72 -14.44
CA SER A 54 -2.59 13.33 -13.97
C SER A 54 -1.24 12.72 -13.61
N LEU A 55 -0.18 13.04 -14.36
CA LEU A 55 1.18 12.64 -14.00
C LEU A 55 1.55 13.17 -12.62
N LEU A 56 1.32 14.45 -12.36
CA LEU A 56 1.66 15.06 -11.07
C LEU A 56 0.86 14.43 -9.92
N LYS A 57 -0.45 14.22 -10.12
CA LYS A 57 -1.32 13.53 -9.15
C LYS A 57 -0.79 12.14 -8.79
N TYR A 58 -0.57 11.29 -9.79
CA TYR A 58 -0.24 9.90 -9.55
C TYR A 58 1.25 9.67 -9.23
N ALA A 59 2.15 10.53 -9.67
CA ALA A 59 3.53 10.54 -9.21
C ALA A 59 3.63 10.93 -7.72
N THR A 60 2.87 11.96 -7.29
CA THR A 60 2.79 12.34 -5.87
C THR A 60 2.19 11.20 -5.03
N PHE A 61 1.11 10.57 -5.51
CA PHE A 61 0.51 9.42 -4.85
C PHE A 61 1.50 8.26 -4.68
N SER A 62 2.20 7.91 -5.76
CA SER A 62 3.20 6.83 -5.75
C SER A 62 4.37 7.13 -4.81
N PHE A 63 4.85 8.37 -4.78
CA PHE A 63 5.89 8.82 -3.85
C PHE A 63 5.46 8.67 -2.39
N LEU A 64 4.26 9.14 -2.04
CA LEU A 64 3.71 9.00 -0.70
C LEU A 64 3.54 7.53 -0.30
N LEU A 65 3.01 6.70 -1.20
CA LEU A 65 2.85 5.27 -0.93
C LEU A 65 4.19 4.55 -0.72
N ILE A 66 5.18 4.82 -1.57
CA ILE A 66 6.52 4.22 -1.40
C ILE A 66 7.08 4.60 -0.03
N GLY A 67 7.02 5.88 0.35
CA GLY A 67 7.47 6.33 1.68
C GLY A 67 6.74 5.59 2.82
N LEU A 68 5.41 5.46 2.74
CA LEU A 68 4.59 4.78 3.74
C LEU A 68 4.85 3.27 3.79
N ILE A 69 5.03 2.60 2.64
CA ILE A 69 5.37 1.18 2.56
C ILE A 69 6.70 0.90 3.29
N PHE A 70 7.72 1.71 3.03
CA PHE A 70 9.02 1.49 3.68
C PHE A 70 9.00 1.85 5.16
N THR A 71 8.26 2.89 5.56
CA THR A 71 8.11 3.25 6.97
C THR A 71 7.36 2.16 7.74
N ASP A 72 6.26 1.65 7.18
CA ASP A 72 5.48 0.55 7.78
C ASP A 72 6.30 -0.74 7.87
N ALA A 73 7.06 -1.06 6.84
CA ALA A 73 7.94 -2.23 6.83
C ALA A 73 9.05 -2.17 7.91
N GLU A 74 9.52 -0.98 8.27
CA GLU A 74 10.59 -0.79 9.26
C GLU A 74 10.08 -0.62 10.69
N THR A 75 9.11 0.27 10.86
CA THR A 75 8.66 0.72 12.17
C THR A 75 7.29 0.20 12.55
N LYS A 76 6.53 -0.35 11.59
CA LYS A 76 5.11 -0.73 11.72
C LYS A 76 4.25 0.46 12.18
N LEU A 77 4.68 1.66 11.87
CA LEU A 77 3.99 2.89 12.16
C LEU A 77 3.83 3.69 10.87
N LEU A 78 2.62 4.15 10.63
CA LEU A 78 2.28 5.02 9.51
C LEU A 78 2.24 6.48 10.03
N PRO A 79 3.17 7.36 9.60
CA PRO A 79 3.22 8.73 10.09
C PRO A 79 1.98 9.52 9.68
N ASP A 80 1.27 10.11 10.63
CA ASP A 80 0.08 10.93 10.40
C ASP A 80 0.35 12.09 9.45
N LYS A 81 1.56 12.65 9.54
CA LYS A 81 1.98 13.74 8.64
C LYS A 81 1.93 13.33 7.16
N LEU A 82 2.28 12.09 6.81
CA LEU A 82 2.22 11.62 5.43
C LEU A 82 0.82 11.19 5.02
N THR A 83 0.11 10.47 5.87
CA THR A 83 -1.23 9.95 5.56
C THR A 83 -2.27 11.06 5.47
N LEU A 84 -2.30 11.99 6.43
CA LEU A 84 -3.29 13.07 6.45
C LEU A 84 -2.96 14.17 5.43
N THR A 85 -1.69 14.54 5.26
CA THR A 85 -1.32 15.47 4.19
C THR A 85 -1.58 14.86 2.81
N GLY A 86 -1.31 13.55 2.65
CA GLY A 86 -1.63 12.83 1.43
C GLY A 86 -3.12 12.78 1.15
N LEU A 87 -3.96 12.56 2.16
CA LEU A 87 -5.42 12.65 2.04
C LEU A 87 -5.85 14.04 1.53
N GLY A 88 -5.35 15.12 2.15
CA GLY A 88 -5.64 16.49 1.73
C GLY A 88 -5.18 16.77 0.29
N ILE A 89 -4.00 16.30 -0.09
CA ILE A 89 -3.47 16.43 -1.46
C ILE A 89 -4.35 15.66 -2.45
N GLY A 90 -4.79 14.44 -2.13
CA GLY A 90 -5.69 13.64 -2.97
C GLY A 90 -7.01 14.34 -3.23
N LEU A 91 -7.62 14.87 -2.18
CA LEU A 91 -8.85 15.68 -2.29
C LEU A 91 -8.64 16.96 -3.10
N ALA A 92 -7.51 17.66 -2.92
CA ALA A 92 -7.19 18.86 -3.71
C ALA A 92 -7.00 18.52 -5.20
N PHE A 93 -6.31 17.41 -5.52
CA PHE A 93 -6.15 16.97 -6.91
C PHE A 93 -7.46 16.58 -7.57
N SER A 94 -8.47 16.16 -6.84
CA SER A 94 -9.78 15.82 -7.43
C SER A 94 -10.48 17.01 -8.10
N PHE A 95 -10.15 18.25 -7.71
CA PHE A 95 -10.62 19.45 -8.41
C PHE A 95 -9.86 19.76 -9.70
N LEU A 96 -8.68 19.18 -9.90
CA LEU A 96 -7.81 19.42 -11.05
C LEU A 96 -7.79 18.27 -12.05
N VAL A 97 -7.96 17.05 -11.53
CA VAL A 97 -7.90 15.80 -12.30
C VAL A 97 -9.10 14.94 -11.94
N PRO A 98 -10.00 14.64 -12.87
CA PRO A 98 -11.22 13.92 -12.58
C PRO A 98 -10.97 12.53 -11.99
N VAL A 99 -11.74 12.20 -10.97
CA VAL A 99 -11.92 10.83 -10.46
C VAL A 99 -13.29 10.38 -10.97
N ASN A 100 -13.30 9.63 -12.06
CA ASN A 100 -14.54 9.14 -12.66
C ASN A 100 -14.94 7.81 -12.00
N ASP A 101 -15.76 7.86 -10.98
CA ASP A 101 -16.21 6.70 -10.23
C ASP A 101 -17.74 6.69 -10.00
N LEU A 102 -18.21 6.25 -8.86
CA LEU A 102 -19.64 6.03 -8.58
C LEU A 102 -20.46 7.32 -8.55
N ALA A 103 -19.97 8.37 -7.90
CA ALA A 103 -20.72 9.63 -7.81
C ALA A 103 -20.89 10.29 -9.18
N SER A 104 -19.84 10.32 -9.98
CA SER A 104 -19.89 10.88 -11.35
C SER A 104 -20.78 10.09 -12.30
N GLN A 105 -21.04 8.80 -12.02
CA GLN A 105 -21.92 7.95 -12.82
C GLN A 105 -23.39 8.00 -12.37
N VAL A 106 -23.65 8.09 -11.08
CA VAL A 106 -25.00 7.96 -10.48
C VAL A 106 -25.66 9.32 -10.24
N LEU A 107 -24.93 10.29 -9.67
CA LEU A 107 -25.48 11.59 -9.28
C LEU A 107 -26.11 12.40 -10.44
N PRO A 108 -25.54 12.43 -11.65
CA PRO A 108 -26.15 13.18 -12.77
C PRO A 108 -27.55 12.72 -13.11
N GLY A 109 -27.85 11.41 -12.97
CA GLY A 109 -29.19 10.85 -13.19
C GLY A 109 -30.20 11.16 -12.08
N VAL A 110 -29.73 11.49 -10.88
CA VAL A 110 -30.59 11.73 -9.69
C VAL A 110 -30.84 13.21 -9.44
N VAL A 111 -29.84 14.08 -9.69
CA VAL A 111 -29.87 15.49 -9.23
C VAL A 111 -29.87 16.48 -10.39
N ASN A 112 -29.99 16.07 -11.65
CA ASN A 112 -29.95 16.95 -12.83
C ASN A 112 -28.78 17.97 -12.82
N LEU A 113 -27.63 17.56 -12.32
CA LEU A 113 -26.45 18.42 -12.28
C LEU A 113 -25.93 18.63 -13.71
N PRO A 114 -25.59 19.87 -14.11
CA PRO A 114 -25.00 20.13 -15.41
C PRO A 114 -23.54 19.62 -15.44
N VAL A 115 -23.39 18.33 -15.77
CA VAL A 115 -22.07 17.65 -15.86
C VAL A 115 -21.16 18.33 -16.89
N SER A 116 -21.73 19.01 -17.86
CA SER A 116 -21.01 19.75 -18.92
C SER A 116 -20.38 21.07 -18.43
N SER A 117 -20.74 21.56 -17.23
CA SER A 117 -20.10 22.76 -16.67
C SER A 117 -18.78 22.39 -16.00
N GLU A 118 -17.78 23.28 -16.11
CA GLU A 118 -16.48 23.08 -15.43
C GLU A 118 -16.62 22.86 -13.91
N ILE A 119 -17.56 23.49 -13.29
CA ILE A 119 -17.85 23.37 -11.85
C ILE A 119 -18.52 22.02 -11.57
N GLY A 120 -19.41 21.56 -12.43
CA GLY A 120 -20.14 20.30 -12.26
C GLY A 120 -19.22 19.09 -12.15
N TRP A 121 -18.31 18.90 -13.11
CA TRP A 121 -17.40 17.75 -13.06
C TRP A 121 -16.41 17.82 -11.89
N ARG A 122 -15.97 19.01 -11.46
CA ARG A 122 -15.08 19.17 -10.31
C ARG A 122 -15.76 18.75 -9.01
N LEU A 123 -17.02 19.13 -8.82
CA LEU A 123 -17.81 18.73 -7.66
C LEU A 123 -18.06 17.22 -7.63
N LEU A 124 -18.38 16.63 -8.78
CA LEU A 124 -18.56 15.18 -8.89
C LEU A 124 -17.27 14.43 -8.61
N SER A 125 -16.16 14.89 -9.16
CA SER A 125 -14.83 14.30 -8.88
C SER A 125 -14.43 14.42 -7.41
N PHE A 126 -14.73 15.55 -6.76
CA PHE A 126 -14.52 15.72 -5.33
C PHE A 126 -15.42 14.78 -4.50
N ALA A 127 -16.67 14.60 -4.92
CA ALA A 127 -17.58 13.66 -4.30
C ALA A 127 -17.06 12.21 -4.42
N ASP A 128 -16.57 11.80 -5.61
CA ASP A 128 -15.96 10.48 -5.82
C ASP A 128 -14.73 10.26 -4.94
N ALA A 129 -13.83 11.26 -4.85
CA ALA A 129 -12.65 11.21 -4.00
C ALA A 129 -13.02 11.12 -2.51
N SER A 130 -14.03 11.90 -2.09
CA SER A 130 -14.50 11.92 -0.70
C SER A 130 -15.18 10.60 -0.32
N LEU A 131 -16.04 10.07 -1.20
CA LEU A 131 -16.66 8.76 -1.00
C LEU A 131 -15.63 7.64 -0.96
N GLY A 132 -14.63 7.68 -1.85
CA GLY A 132 -13.52 6.73 -1.81
C GLY A 132 -12.77 6.76 -0.47
N ALA A 133 -12.46 7.95 0.03
CA ALA A 133 -11.81 8.14 1.32
C ALA A 133 -12.65 7.60 2.48
N ILE A 134 -13.95 7.94 2.51
CA ILE A 134 -14.88 7.50 3.57
C ILE A 134 -15.04 5.98 3.52
N VAL A 135 -15.31 5.41 2.35
CA VAL A 135 -15.51 3.95 2.19
C VAL A 135 -14.25 3.19 2.58
N GLY A 136 -13.07 3.63 2.11
CA GLY A 136 -11.81 2.99 2.45
C GLY A 136 -11.50 3.02 3.95
N ALA A 137 -11.60 4.19 4.57
CA ALA A 137 -11.38 4.37 6.00
C ALA A 137 -12.41 3.59 6.83
N SER A 138 -13.71 3.69 6.49
CA SER A 138 -14.79 3.02 7.22
C SER A 138 -14.70 1.51 7.14
N PHE A 139 -14.29 0.96 6.01
CA PHE A 139 -14.15 -0.48 5.84
C PHE A 139 -13.06 -1.04 6.78
N ILE A 140 -11.87 -0.43 6.78
CA ILE A 140 -10.77 -0.87 7.65
C ILE A 140 -11.12 -0.64 9.13
N TYR A 141 -11.70 0.53 9.46
CA TYR A 141 -12.16 0.81 10.84
C TYR A 141 -13.21 -0.20 11.30
N GLY A 142 -14.19 -0.51 10.46
CA GLY A 142 -15.22 -1.50 10.76
C GLY A 142 -14.63 -2.89 10.99
N ALA A 143 -13.72 -3.34 10.13
CA ALA A 143 -13.01 -4.60 10.29
C ALA A 143 -12.21 -4.65 11.61
N ALA A 144 -11.49 -3.59 11.94
CA ALA A 144 -10.73 -3.46 13.19
C ALA A 144 -11.66 -3.50 14.42
N ALA A 145 -12.81 -2.78 14.37
CA ALA A 145 -13.79 -2.76 15.45
C ALA A 145 -14.45 -4.13 15.66
N ILE A 146 -14.80 -4.84 14.60
CA ILE A 146 -15.34 -6.21 14.67
C ILE A 146 -14.29 -7.15 15.29
N TYR A 147 -13.05 -7.06 14.84
CA TYR A 147 -11.97 -7.89 15.38
C TYR A 147 -11.74 -7.64 16.88
N LEU A 148 -11.70 -6.36 17.29
CA LEU A 148 -11.54 -5.97 18.69
C LEU A 148 -12.67 -6.54 19.55
N ARG A 149 -13.94 -6.45 19.09
CA ARG A 149 -15.09 -7.03 19.80
C ARG A 149 -15.03 -8.54 19.91
N ALA A 150 -14.57 -9.22 18.85
CA ALA A 150 -14.52 -10.68 18.79
C ALA A 150 -13.35 -11.29 19.59
N ARG A 151 -12.20 -10.61 19.65
CA ARG A 151 -10.96 -11.15 20.21
C ARG A 151 -10.48 -10.41 21.48
N GLY A 152 -11.01 -9.23 21.78
CA GLY A 152 -10.60 -8.40 22.92
C GLY A 152 -9.20 -7.79 22.81
N VAL A 153 -8.57 -7.88 21.62
CA VAL A 153 -7.24 -7.31 21.35
C VAL A 153 -7.29 -6.50 20.05
N GLU A 154 -6.53 -5.43 20.00
CA GLU A 154 -6.38 -4.63 18.78
C GLU A 154 -5.66 -5.46 17.71
N GLY A 155 -6.27 -5.62 16.54
CA GLY A 155 -5.72 -6.40 15.44
C GLY A 155 -5.18 -5.58 14.28
N MET A 156 -5.55 -4.30 14.19
CA MET A 156 -5.14 -3.36 13.14
C MET A 156 -4.82 -1.99 13.71
N GLY A 157 -3.77 -1.36 13.21
CA GLY A 157 -3.38 -0.01 13.58
C GLY A 157 -4.33 1.05 12.99
N PHE A 158 -4.57 2.13 13.74
CA PHE A 158 -5.35 3.27 13.22
C PHE A 158 -4.66 3.97 12.03
N GLY A 159 -3.35 3.72 11.83
CA GLY A 159 -2.59 4.15 10.67
C GLY A 159 -3.13 3.60 9.35
N ASP A 160 -3.56 2.31 9.32
CA ASP A 160 -4.13 1.66 8.14
C ASP A 160 -5.45 2.30 7.72
N VAL A 161 -6.27 2.76 8.69
CA VAL A 161 -7.51 3.51 8.43
C VAL A 161 -7.21 4.80 7.69
N LYS A 162 -6.23 5.57 8.15
CA LYS A 162 -5.80 6.83 7.52
C LYS A 162 -5.19 6.60 6.15
N LEU A 163 -4.37 5.56 6.02
CA LEU A 163 -3.79 5.14 4.73
C LEU A 163 -4.88 4.82 3.71
N MET A 164 -5.90 4.06 4.11
CA MET A 164 -7.01 3.74 3.19
C MET A 164 -7.88 4.94 2.86
N GLY A 165 -8.05 5.89 3.79
CA GLY A 165 -8.65 7.18 3.48
C GLY A 165 -7.87 7.94 2.40
N MET A 166 -6.54 8.00 2.52
CA MET A 166 -5.67 8.61 1.51
C MET A 166 -5.79 7.88 0.16
N ILE A 167 -5.68 6.56 0.14
CA ILE A 167 -5.79 5.75 -1.09
C ILE A 167 -7.14 6.02 -1.77
N GLY A 168 -8.23 6.05 -1.00
CA GLY A 168 -9.57 6.31 -1.51
C GLY A 168 -9.74 7.70 -2.11
N ALA A 169 -9.10 8.72 -1.55
CA ALA A 169 -9.11 10.08 -2.10
C ALA A 169 -8.43 10.19 -3.48
N PHE A 170 -7.41 9.38 -3.73
CA PHE A 170 -6.73 9.36 -5.04
C PHE A 170 -7.40 8.46 -6.07
N LEU A 171 -7.92 7.31 -5.66
CA LEU A 171 -8.37 6.23 -6.55
C LEU A 171 -9.89 6.13 -6.72
N GLY A 172 -10.69 6.72 -5.81
CA GLY A 172 -12.14 6.55 -5.77
C GLY A 172 -12.57 5.21 -5.15
N VAL A 173 -13.87 4.94 -5.11
CA VAL A 173 -14.47 3.79 -4.39
C VAL A 173 -14.08 2.45 -5.00
N LYS A 174 -14.22 2.31 -6.34
CA LYS A 174 -14.04 1.02 -7.04
C LYS A 174 -12.64 0.47 -6.82
N LEU A 175 -11.61 1.29 -7.11
CA LEU A 175 -10.22 0.87 -6.97
C LEU A 175 -9.81 0.72 -5.50
N THR A 176 -10.42 1.47 -4.59
CA THR A 176 -10.20 1.32 -3.15
C THR A 176 -10.70 -0.04 -2.65
N ILE A 177 -11.90 -0.45 -3.04
CA ILE A 177 -12.43 -1.77 -2.70
C ILE A 177 -11.55 -2.87 -3.30
N LEU A 178 -11.17 -2.74 -4.57
CA LEU A 178 -10.25 -3.68 -5.22
C LEU A 178 -8.92 -3.78 -4.46
N THR A 179 -8.37 -2.64 -4.03
CA THR A 179 -7.13 -2.59 -3.24
C THR A 179 -7.26 -3.35 -1.93
N ILE A 180 -8.35 -3.18 -1.20
CA ILE A 180 -8.60 -3.88 0.07
C ILE A 180 -8.64 -5.39 -0.15
N PHE A 181 -9.41 -5.86 -1.14
CA PHE A 181 -9.49 -7.29 -1.44
C PHE A 181 -8.14 -7.86 -1.88
N ALA A 182 -7.46 -7.20 -2.80
CA ALA A 182 -6.16 -7.64 -3.28
C ALA A 182 -5.10 -7.66 -2.16
N ALA A 183 -5.07 -6.64 -1.31
CA ALA A 183 -4.17 -6.57 -0.15
C ALA A 183 -4.47 -7.67 0.88
N SER A 184 -5.76 -7.95 1.13
CA SER A 184 -6.17 -9.03 2.03
C SER A 184 -5.74 -10.40 1.52
N ILE A 185 -5.89 -10.65 0.21
CA ILE A 185 -5.42 -11.89 -0.43
C ILE A 185 -3.89 -11.99 -0.33
N ALA A 186 -3.17 -10.93 -0.74
CA ALA A 186 -1.72 -10.91 -0.70
C ALA A 186 -1.16 -11.09 0.73
N GLY A 187 -1.73 -10.39 1.71
CA GLY A 187 -1.38 -10.54 3.12
C GLY A 187 -1.67 -11.95 3.65
N SER A 188 -2.79 -12.54 3.27
CA SER A 188 -3.14 -13.92 3.65
C SER A 188 -2.16 -14.94 3.05
N ILE A 189 -1.83 -14.81 1.77
CA ILE A 189 -0.85 -15.69 1.11
C ILE A 189 0.52 -15.56 1.80
N PHE A 190 0.95 -14.34 2.07
CA PHE A 190 2.22 -14.10 2.76
C PHE A 190 2.20 -14.67 4.18
N GLY A 191 1.11 -14.47 4.94
CA GLY A 191 0.94 -14.99 6.28
C GLY A 191 0.98 -16.51 6.35
N VAL A 192 0.19 -17.18 5.51
CA VAL A 192 0.21 -18.64 5.40
C VAL A 192 1.58 -19.14 4.94
N GLY A 193 2.17 -18.46 3.95
CA GLY A 193 3.51 -18.79 3.44
C GLY A 193 4.59 -18.72 4.52
N THR A 194 4.57 -17.70 5.37
CA THR A 194 5.53 -17.57 6.48
C THR A 194 5.37 -18.67 7.53
N VAL A 195 4.12 -18.99 7.92
CA VAL A 195 3.84 -20.08 8.84
C VAL A 195 4.36 -21.41 8.28
N LEU A 196 4.06 -21.67 7.02
CA LEU A 196 4.49 -22.92 6.34
C LEU A 196 6.02 -23.00 6.24
N ALA A 197 6.68 -21.91 5.86
CA ALA A 197 8.13 -21.83 5.79
C ALA A 197 8.81 -22.09 7.14
N VAL A 198 8.28 -21.48 8.21
CA VAL A 198 8.78 -21.70 9.59
C VAL A 198 8.55 -23.13 10.02
N TRP A 199 7.37 -23.67 9.76
CA TRP A 199 7.05 -25.08 10.07
C TRP A 199 7.97 -26.06 9.36
N LEU A 200 8.17 -25.90 8.05
CA LEU A 200 9.07 -26.77 7.26
C LEU A 200 10.51 -26.67 7.74
N LYS A 201 11.03 -25.45 7.97
CA LYS A 201 12.39 -25.21 8.45
C LYS A 201 12.62 -25.86 9.83
N ARG A 202 11.66 -25.72 10.74
CA ARG A 202 11.74 -26.32 12.09
C ARG A 202 11.62 -27.83 12.06
N THR A 203 10.70 -28.35 11.25
CA THR A 203 10.55 -29.80 11.08
C THR A 203 11.85 -30.43 10.58
N ARG A 204 12.46 -29.87 9.53
CA ARG A 204 13.75 -30.34 9.01
C ARG A 204 14.86 -30.30 10.08
N ARG A 205 14.92 -29.22 10.87
CA ARG A 205 15.93 -29.09 11.96
C ARG A 205 15.72 -30.12 13.08
N LEU A 206 14.47 -30.39 13.48
CA LEU A 206 14.17 -31.36 14.52
C LEU A 206 14.46 -32.78 14.05
N MET A 207 14.17 -33.12 12.80
CA MET A 207 14.53 -34.42 12.23
C MET A 207 16.04 -34.63 12.11
N ALA A 208 16.80 -33.59 11.80
CA ALA A 208 18.25 -33.70 11.65
C ALA A 208 19.00 -33.76 12.99
N LYS A 209 18.43 -33.26 14.08
CA LYS A 209 19.15 -33.07 15.36
C LYS A 209 18.75 -34.06 16.46
N SER A 210 17.64 -34.79 16.32
CA SER A 210 17.14 -35.69 17.36
C SER A 210 16.55 -36.98 16.73
N ASN A 211 16.79 -38.12 17.39
CA ASN A 211 16.17 -39.42 17.07
C ASN A 211 14.64 -39.42 17.33
N VAL A 212 13.96 -38.33 17.10
CA VAL A 212 12.51 -38.17 17.32
C VAL A 212 11.77 -38.61 16.06
N SER A 213 10.69 -39.37 16.24
CA SER A 213 9.86 -39.78 15.11
C SER A 213 9.33 -38.58 14.33
N ALA A 214 9.21 -38.72 13.03
CA ALA A 214 8.76 -37.67 12.10
C ALA A 214 7.42 -37.03 12.52
N VAL A 215 6.51 -37.83 13.11
CA VAL A 215 5.20 -37.37 13.61
C VAL A 215 5.35 -36.37 14.76
N ILE A 216 6.20 -36.70 15.76
CA ILE A 216 6.44 -35.84 16.91
C ILE A 216 7.18 -34.55 16.48
N ALA A 217 8.14 -34.66 15.58
CA ALA A 217 8.87 -33.51 15.04
C ALA A 217 7.92 -32.54 14.32
N ARG A 218 6.99 -33.03 13.47
CA ARG A 218 5.99 -32.21 12.79
C ARG A 218 5.04 -31.49 13.76
N LYS A 219 4.54 -32.20 14.80
CA LYS A 219 3.62 -31.64 15.80
C LYS A 219 4.30 -30.53 16.63
N ARG A 220 5.52 -30.76 17.10
CA ARG A 220 6.31 -29.74 17.85
C ARG A 220 6.65 -28.53 16.97
N ALA A 221 7.02 -28.76 15.71
CA ALA A 221 7.29 -27.69 14.76
C ALA A 221 6.05 -26.84 14.49
N TRP A 222 4.88 -27.46 14.39
CA TRP A 222 3.59 -26.77 14.19
C TRP A 222 3.23 -25.88 15.38
N GLN A 223 3.28 -26.40 16.59
CA GLN A 223 3.02 -25.62 17.81
C GLN A 223 3.93 -24.41 17.90
N SER A 224 5.22 -24.59 17.62
CA SER A 224 6.16 -23.49 17.65
C SER A 224 6.00 -22.52 16.46
N ALA A 225 5.51 -22.94 15.29
CA ALA A 225 5.16 -22.05 14.19
C ALA A 225 3.96 -21.16 14.55
N GLN A 226 2.94 -21.74 15.21
CA GLN A 226 1.79 -20.98 15.70
C GLN A 226 2.15 -19.93 16.73
N LEU A 227 3.07 -20.23 17.65
CA LEU A 227 3.56 -19.26 18.65
C LEU A 227 4.28 -18.08 17.98
N VAL A 228 5.13 -18.35 16.99
CA VAL A 228 5.82 -17.30 16.22
C VAL A 228 4.81 -16.43 15.46
N TYR A 229 3.79 -17.04 14.86
CA TYR A 229 2.77 -16.30 14.13
C TYR A 229 1.95 -15.38 15.05
N ARG A 230 1.61 -15.82 16.27
CA ARG A 230 0.86 -15.01 17.24
C ARG A 230 1.64 -13.79 17.73
N SER A 231 2.97 -13.87 17.77
CA SER A 231 3.85 -12.76 18.17
C SER A 231 4.34 -11.91 17.00
N TYR A 232 4.04 -12.30 15.75
CA TYR A 232 4.48 -11.58 14.57
C TYR A 232 3.40 -10.61 14.10
N GLU A 233 3.60 -9.34 14.37
CA GLU A 233 2.78 -8.28 13.81
C GLU A 233 3.15 -8.07 12.34
N MET A 234 2.22 -8.34 11.44
CA MET A 234 2.42 -8.08 10.02
C MET A 234 2.21 -6.60 9.69
N PRO A 235 3.14 -5.97 8.95
CA PRO A 235 2.93 -4.62 8.45
C PRO A 235 1.86 -4.66 7.33
N PHE A 236 0.59 -4.44 7.69
CA PHE A 236 -0.53 -4.53 6.73
C PHE A 236 -0.52 -3.38 5.73
N GLY A 237 -0.02 -2.20 6.14
CA GLY A 237 0.14 -1.04 5.27
C GLY A 237 1.04 -1.30 4.06
N VAL A 238 2.02 -2.19 4.17
CA VAL A 238 2.85 -2.62 3.02
C VAL A 238 2.00 -3.28 1.94
N PHE A 239 1.07 -4.16 2.32
CA PHE A 239 0.17 -4.83 1.36
C PHE A 239 -0.85 -3.86 0.80
N LEU A 240 -1.42 -2.98 1.63
CA LEU A 240 -2.36 -1.93 1.18
C LEU A 240 -1.69 -0.99 0.19
N GLY A 241 -0.54 -0.45 0.52
CA GLY A 241 0.20 0.47 -0.35
C GLY A 241 0.67 -0.20 -1.65
N GLY A 242 1.21 -1.42 -1.56
CA GLY A 242 1.64 -2.18 -2.73
C GLY A 242 0.49 -2.49 -3.69
N MET A 243 -0.65 -2.96 -3.16
CA MET A 243 -1.82 -3.26 -3.98
C MET A 243 -2.52 -2.00 -4.50
N ALA A 244 -2.42 -0.85 -3.80
CA ALA A 244 -2.88 0.43 -4.33
C ALA A 244 -2.09 0.86 -5.57
N LEU A 245 -0.76 0.65 -5.59
CA LEU A 245 0.05 0.88 -6.79
C LEU A 245 -0.34 -0.06 -7.93
N VAL A 246 -0.60 -1.33 -7.64
CA VAL A 246 -1.09 -2.29 -8.65
C VAL A 246 -2.46 -1.87 -9.16
N ALA A 247 -3.38 -1.50 -8.28
CA ALA A 247 -4.73 -1.06 -8.64
C ALA A 247 -4.73 0.23 -9.48
N LEU A 248 -3.79 1.13 -9.26
CA LEU A 248 -3.63 2.35 -10.05
C LEU A 248 -3.43 2.06 -11.55
N PHE A 249 -2.58 1.09 -11.89
CA PHE A 249 -2.22 0.79 -13.29
C PHE A 249 -3.06 -0.32 -13.91
N PHE A 250 -3.42 -1.32 -13.12
CA PHE A 250 -4.10 -2.53 -13.61
C PHE A 250 -5.54 -2.68 -13.13
N GLY A 251 -6.00 -1.83 -12.20
CA GLY A 251 -7.32 -1.97 -11.59
C GLY A 251 -8.46 -1.78 -12.58
N ASN A 252 -8.45 -0.71 -13.38
CA ASN A 252 -9.49 -0.46 -14.38
C ASN A 252 -9.51 -1.55 -15.49
N PRO A 253 -8.37 -1.93 -16.11
CA PRO A 253 -8.35 -3.05 -17.05
C PRO A 253 -8.89 -4.37 -16.45
N PHE A 254 -8.55 -4.65 -15.20
CA PHE A 254 -9.05 -5.83 -14.49
C PHE A 254 -10.56 -5.78 -14.27
N LEU A 255 -11.09 -4.64 -13.82
CA LEU A 255 -12.53 -4.48 -13.61
C LEU A 255 -13.31 -4.57 -14.92
N THR A 256 -12.85 -3.95 -16.00
CA THR A 256 -13.51 -4.05 -17.32
C THR A 256 -13.50 -5.48 -17.87
N TRP A 257 -12.40 -6.20 -17.69
CA TRP A 257 -12.33 -7.61 -18.04
C TRP A 257 -13.31 -8.45 -17.21
N TYR A 258 -13.36 -8.24 -15.90
CA TYR A 258 -14.24 -8.99 -14.99
C TYR A 258 -15.72 -8.74 -15.30
N TRP A 259 -16.13 -7.47 -15.52
CA TRP A 259 -17.51 -7.14 -15.88
C TRP A 259 -17.88 -7.59 -17.30
N GLY A 260 -16.92 -7.77 -18.19
CA GLY A 260 -17.13 -8.34 -19.51
C GLY A 260 -17.32 -9.86 -19.53
N LEU A 261 -17.08 -10.53 -18.40
CA LEU A 261 -17.31 -11.98 -18.22
C LEU A 261 -18.70 -12.29 -17.61
N LEU A 262 -19.37 -11.29 -17.03
CA LEU A 262 -20.69 -11.39 -16.41
C LEU A 262 -21.79 -10.94 -17.38
#